data_92f9f26f35e61eebb4684316ff7ba413
#
_entry.id   92f9f26f35e61eebb4684316ff7ba413
#
_cell.length_a   1.000
_cell.length_b   1.000
_cell.length_c   1.000
_cell.angle_alpha   90.00
_cell.angle_beta   90.00
_cell.angle_gamma   90.00
#
_symmetry.space_group_name_H-M   'P 1'
#
loop_
_entity.id
_entity.type
_entity.pdbx_description
1 polymer ?
#
loop_
_entity_poly.entity_id
_entity_poly.type
_entity_poly.pdbx_seq_one_letter_code
_entity_poly.pdbx_strand_id
1 'polypeptide(L)'
;MKASRIWWWSCLALTGLTGCASQMGSQSPDKASSATPLVIQAQGSFAVGGSVQSTPGNYNNNQPTAAGQSFHGDHLYAFYQVPQNAKPRPIVMLHWAFQSARSWETTSDGREGFQNIFLRRGYPVYLVDQPRRGRAGNSTVATTIEPQPNAQLFFDQFRFGKWPRYFDNVQLDRQAQTLDQFLRSVTPNTGPFDAGVISDAMSALFAKTGPAILFTHSQAGGPGWLTAIKNPNVKAIVAFEPGGGFIFPQGELPAAMPSAAGTLSPESVPLADFEKLTRIPIVI
;
A
#
# COMPACT_ATOMS: atom_id res chain seq x y z
N MET A 1 63.87 -24.67 31.78
CA MET A 1 64.27 -26.10 31.94
C MET A 1 63.20 -26.98 31.33
N LYS A 2 63.66 -27.85 30.36
CA LYS A 2 63.06 -29.07 29.84
C LYS A 2 61.61 -29.00 29.27
N ALA A 3 61.40 -28.89 28.04
CA ALA A 3 61.31 -29.80 26.89
C ALA A 3 60.93 -31.25 27.21
N SER A 4 59.81 -31.68 26.63
CA SER A 4 59.70 -33.01 26.00
C SER A 4 58.47 -33.12 25.08
N ARG A 5 58.80 -33.48 23.90
CA ARG A 5 58.03 -33.94 22.73
C ARG A 5 57.48 -35.32 22.97
N ILE A 6 56.50 -35.78 22.16
CA ILE A 6 56.35 -37.06 21.49
C ILE A 6 54.84 -37.19 21.08
N TRP A 7 54.45 -37.09 19.80
CA TRP A 7 54.45 -37.98 18.65
C TRP A 7 53.26 -39.01 18.63
N TRP A 8 52.42 -38.84 17.58
CA TRP A 8 51.78 -39.79 16.69
C TRP A 8 50.71 -40.77 17.25
N TRP A 9 49.53 -40.88 16.65
CA TRP A 9 49.20 -41.69 15.49
C TRP A 9 47.76 -41.44 15.05
N SER A 10 47.55 -41.50 13.70
CA SER A 10 46.31 -41.41 12.97
C SER A 10 45.38 -42.58 13.23
N CYS A 11 44.10 -42.35 13.27
CA CYS A 11 43.08 -43.30 12.86
C CYS A 11 41.97 -42.58 12.12
N LEU A 12 41.86 -42.81 10.83
CA LEU A 12 40.69 -42.52 9.99
C LEU A 12 39.50 -43.35 10.53
N ALA A 13 38.45 -42.66 10.92
CA ALA A 13 37.11 -43.24 10.97
C ALA A 13 36.20 -42.37 10.08
N LEU A 14 35.98 -42.86 8.87
CA LEU A 14 34.86 -42.40 8.02
C LEU A 14 33.58 -42.87 8.70
N THR A 15 32.87 -41.96 9.36
CA THR A 15 31.46 -42.17 9.69
C THR A 15 30.66 -41.21 8.80
N GLY A 16 29.90 -41.79 7.87
CA GLY A 16 29.02 -41.10 6.96
C GLY A 16 27.98 -40.28 7.74
N LEU A 17 28.07 -38.96 7.62
CA LEU A 17 26.97 -38.05 7.90
C LEU A 17 26.02 -38.13 6.73
N THR A 18 25.02 -39.01 6.82
CA THR A 18 23.80 -38.88 6.02
C THR A 18 23.10 -37.58 6.46
N GLY A 19 23.46 -36.49 5.83
CA GLY A 19 22.71 -35.25 5.92
C GLY A 19 21.31 -35.51 5.40
N CYS A 20 20.28 -35.35 6.25
CA CYS A 20 18.94 -35.08 5.80
C CYS A 20 18.96 -33.77 5.02
N ALA A 21 19.22 -33.84 3.72
CA ALA A 21 18.84 -32.80 2.81
C ALA A 21 17.31 -32.79 2.82
N SER A 22 16.74 -31.90 3.65
CA SER A 22 15.38 -31.45 3.44
C SER A 22 15.32 -31.01 2.00
N GLN A 23 14.65 -31.77 1.16
CA GLN A 23 14.27 -31.32 -0.17
C GLN A 23 13.42 -30.06 0.07
N MET A 24 14.04 -28.89 0.04
CA MET A 24 13.36 -27.70 -0.38
C MET A 24 12.87 -28.04 -1.79
N GLY A 25 11.59 -28.39 -1.87
CA GLY A 25 10.93 -28.53 -3.15
C GLY A 25 11.20 -27.26 -3.92
N SER A 26 12.04 -27.36 -4.93
CA SER A 26 12.13 -26.35 -5.95
C SER A 26 10.72 -26.25 -6.53
N GLN A 27 9.94 -25.29 -6.08
CA GLN A 27 8.80 -24.87 -6.86
C GLN A 27 9.38 -24.40 -8.17
N SER A 28 9.19 -25.24 -9.17
CA SER A 28 9.40 -24.86 -10.54
C SER A 28 8.69 -23.52 -10.75
N PRO A 29 9.31 -22.56 -11.40
CA PRO A 29 8.61 -21.37 -11.87
C PRO A 29 7.72 -21.74 -13.07
N ASP A 30 7.03 -22.86 -12.99
CA ASP A 30 6.18 -23.41 -14.02
C ASP A 30 4.76 -22.94 -13.84
N LYS A 31 4.54 -21.85 -14.36
CA LYS A 31 3.51 -21.28 -15.22
C LYS A 31 3.74 -19.78 -15.28
N ALA A 32 4.94 -19.35 -15.67
CA ALA A 32 5.04 -18.09 -16.35
C ALA A 32 4.11 -18.23 -17.55
N SER A 33 2.94 -17.64 -17.43
CA SER A 33 2.02 -17.48 -18.55
C SER A 33 2.85 -17.09 -19.75
N SER A 34 2.59 -17.69 -20.92
CA SER A 34 3.15 -17.32 -22.22
C SER A 34 2.71 -15.92 -22.65
N ALA A 35 2.49 -15.03 -21.70
CA ALA A 35 2.09 -13.67 -21.88
C ALA A 35 3.23 -12.92 -22.58
N THR A 36 2.89 -12.17 -23.61
CA THR A 36 3.80 -11.24 -24.28
C THR A 36 4.60 -10.43 -23.27
N PRO A 37 5.92 -10.27 -23.44
CA PRO A 37 6.74 -9.47 -22.54
C PRO A 37 6.14 -8.09 -22.30
N LEU A 38 6.15 -7.64 -21.06
CA LEU A 38 5.75 -6.30 -20.70
C LEU A 38 6.95 -5.36 -20.90
N VAL A 39 6.88 -4.47 -21.89
CA VAL A 39 7.95 -3.53 -22.20
C VAL A 39 7.68 -2.21 -21.50
N ILE A 40 8.56 -1.84 -20.58
CA ILE A 40 8.50 -0.59 -19.82
C ILE A 40 9.45 0.43 -20.43
N GLN A 41 8.92 1.54 -20.91
CA GLN A 41 9.69 2.66 -21.49
C GLN A 41 10.35 3.51 -20.42
N ALA A 42 9.68 3.72 -19.28
CA ALA A 42 10.19 4.50 -18.15
C ALA A 42 9.61 3.99 -16.83
N GLN A 43 10.41 4.09 -15.78
CA GLN A 43 9.97 3.83 -14.41
C GLN A 43 10.77 4.65 -13.41
N GLY A 44 10.23 4.85 -12.23
CA GLY A 44 10.91 5.57 -11.17
C GLY A 44 10.03 5.72 -9.94
N SER A 45 10.53 6.47 -8.98
CA SER A 45 9.77 6.78 -7.76
C SER A 45 10.15 8.15 -7.21
N PHE A 46 9.23 8.72 -6.42
CA PHE A 46 9.44 10.00 -5.73
C PHE A 46 8.49 10.12 -4.54
N ALA A 47 8.84 11.02 -3.63
CA ALA A 47 7.92 11.48 -2.59
C ALA A 47 7.33 12.84 -2.99
N VAL A 48 6.09 13.11 -2.57
CA VAL A 48 5.40 14.37 -2.87
C VAL A 48 4.36 14.71 -1.80
N GLY A 49 4.10 16.01 -1.63
CA GLY A 49 3.23 16.51 -0.56
C GLY A 49 3.93 16.46 0.80
N GLY A 50 3.11 16.41 1.86
CA GLY A 50 3.60 16.42 3.23
C GLY A 50 3.99 17.80 3.73
N SER A 51 4.64 17.82 4.89
CA SER A 51 5.07 19.05 5.55
C SER A 51 6.49 18.94 6.09
N VAL A 52 7.09 20.12 6.32
CA VAL A 52 8.39 20.25 6.97
C VAL A 52 8.20 20.97 8.29
N GLN A 53 8.56 20.30 9.37
CA GLN A 53 8.57 20.88 10.71
C GLN A 53 10.00 21.29 11.06
N SER A 54 10.22 22.57 11.39
CA SER A 54 11.52 23.09 11.74
C SER A 54 11.53 23.58 13.17
N THR A 55 12.59 23.25 13.90
CA THR A 55 12.81 23.74 15.26
C THR A 55 13.72 24.97 15.20
N PRO A 56 13.35 26.10 15.82
CA PRO A 56 14.19 27.29 15.87
C PRO A 56 15.58 27.03 16.47
N GLY A 57 16.55 27.84 16.07
CA GLY A 57 17.93 27.78 16.60
C GLY A 57 18.93 27.38 15.52
N ASN A 58 20.17 27.13 15.94
CA ASN A 58 21.26 26.72 15.07
C ASN A 58 21.61 25.26 15.32
N TYR A 59 21.71 24.48 14.26
CA TYR A 59 22.18 23.11 14.33
C TYR A 59 23.67 23.07 14.68
N ASN A 60 24.01 22.21 15.64
CA ASN A 60 25.41 21.95 16.01
C ASN A 60 25.64 20.43 16.04
N ASN A 61 26.46 19.92 15.13
CA ASN A 61 26.76 18.50 15.03
C ASN A 61 27.52 17.95 16.27
N ASN A 62 28.24 18.77 16.99
CA ASN A 62 28.99 18.37 18.21
C ASN A 62 28.07 18.34 19.46
N GLN A 63 26.91 18.95 19.38
CA GLN A 63 25.88 18.96 20.45
C GLN A 63 24.51 18.77 19.79
N PRO A 64 24.16 17.54 19.36
CA PRO A 64 22.95 17.28 18.60
C PRO A 64 21.71 17.45 19.50
N THR A 65 21.05 18.58 19.33
CA THR A 65 19.75 18.89 19.93
C THR A 65 18.73 19.07 18.81
N ALA A 66 17.47 19.30 19.16
CA ALA A 66 16.45 19.63 18.16
C ALA A 66 16.66 21.01 17.51
N ALA A 67 17.44 21.90 18.11
CA ALA A 67 17.64 23.26 17.64
C ALA A 67 18.23 23.30 16.21
N GLY A 68 17.59 24.06 15.33
CA GLY A 68 18.00 24.22 13.93
C GLY A 68 17.80 23.00 13.05
N GLN A 69 17.12 21.94 13.54
CA GLN A 69 16.78 20.76 12.76
C GLN A 69 15.43 20.87 12.08
N SER A 70 15.25 20.17 10.95
CA SER A 70 14.01 20.06 10.23
C SER A 70 13.64 18.59 10.03
N PHE A 71 12.36 18.29 10.16
CA PHE A 71 11.78 16.98 9.97
C PHE A 71 10.78 17.01 8.81
N HIS A 72 10.91 16.08 7.87
CA HIS A 72 10.01 15.93 6.72
C HIS A 72 9.08 14.75 6.95
N GLY A 73 7.77 14.99 6.96
CA GLY A 73 6.78 13.94 7.19
C GLY A 73 5.48 14.16 6.45
N ASP A 74 4.57 13.19 6.57
CA ASP A 74 3.23 13.22 5.98
C ASP A 74 3.19 13.35 4.46
N HIS A 75 4.31 13.06 3.77
CA HIS A 75 4.35 12.92 2.32
C HIS A 75 3.82 11.55 1.89
N LEU A 76 3.37 11.42 0.65
CA LEU A 76 3.16 10.12 0.02
C LEU A 76 4.43 9.68 -0.74
N TYR A 77 4.52 8.38 -1.00
CA TYR A 77 5.49 7.81 -1.93
C TYR A 77 4.74 7.29 -3.18
N ALA A 78 5.26 7.61 -4.35
CA ALA A 78 4.74 7.09 -5.62
C ALA A 78 5.83 6.35 -6.38
N PHE A 79 5.53 5.11 -6.79
CA PHE A 79 6.28 4.35 -7.78
C PHE A 79 5.50 4.35 -9.08
N TYR A 80 6.17 4.61 -10.21
CA TYR A 80 5.50 4.64 -11.50
C TYR A 80 6.20 3.80 -12.55
N GLN A 81 5.38 3.31 -13.48
CA GLN A 81 5.83 2.65 -14.70
C GLN A 81 5.03 3.17 -15.89
N VAL A 82 5.73 3.40 -17.00
CA VAL A 82 5.16 3.84 -18.26
C VAL A 82 5.44 2.74 -19.29
N PRO A 83 4.42 2.08 -19.84
CA PRO A 83 4.63 1.07 -20.87
C PRO A 83 5.00 1.71 -22.22
N GLN A 84 5.57 0.93 -23.11
CA GLN A 84 5.77 1.38 -24.48
C GLN A 84 4.42 1.70 -25.14
N ASN A 85 4.38 2.76 -25.96
CA ASN A 85 3.16 3.27 -26.60
C ASN A 85 2.05 3.62 -25.61
N ALA A 86 2.43 4.31 -24.54
CA ALA A 86 1.55 4.65 -23.43
C ALA A 86 0.34 5.49 -23.84
N LYS A 87 -0.82 5.18 -23.27
CA LYS A 87 -2.02 6.02 -23.33
C LYS A 87 -1.80 7.33 -22.56
N PRO A 88 -2.50 8.41 -22.94
CA PRO A 88 -2.20 9.75 -22.42
C PRO A 88 -2.58 9.97 -20.95
N ARG A 89 -3.45 9.14 -20.38
CA ARG A 89 -3.91 9.29 -18.98
C ARG A 89 -3.43 8.14 -18.13
N PRO A 90 -2.55 8.40 -17.14
CA PRO A 90 -2.12 7.39 -16.19
C PRO A 90 -3.26 7.00 -15.25
N ILE A 91 -3.09 5.84 -14.61
CA ILE A 91 -3.91 5.37 -13.50
C ILE A 91 -3.09 5.52 -12.22
N VAL A 92 -3.66 6.21 -11.25
CA VAL A 92 -3.10 6.36 -9.89
C VAL A 92 -3.87 5.45 -8.96
N MET A 93 -3.19 4.54 -8.27
CA MET A 93 -3.81 3.50 -7.43
C MET A 93 -3.51 3.75 -5.95
N LEU A 94 -4.55 4.06 -5.17
CA LEU A 94 -4.50 4.32 -3.74
C LEU A 94 -5.07 3.11 -2.97
N HIS A 95 -4.24 2.50 -2.12
CA HIS A 95 -4.56 1.29 -1.37
C HIS A 95 -5.49 1.55 -0.17
N TRP A 96 -6.01 0.45 0.42
CA TRP A 96 -6.93 0.45 1.57
C TRP A 96 -6.23 0.33 2.93
N ALA A 97 -7.06 0.21 4.00
CA ALA A 97 -6.59 0.01 5.37
C ALA A 97 -5.67 -1.22 5.50
N PHE A 98 -4.64 -1.11 6.34
CA PHE A 98 -3.66 -2.18 6.59
C PHE A 98 -2.91 -2.70 5.36
N GLN A 99 -2.88 -1.95 4.27
CA GLN A 99 -2.19 -2.33 3.04
C GLN A 99 -1.23 -1.23 2.59
N SER A 100 -0.43 -1.56 1.59
CA SER A 100 0.46 -0.66 0.88
C SER A 100 0.23 -0.79 -0.64
N ALA A 101 0.99 -0.07 -1.44
CA ALA A 101 0.99 -0.18 -2.89
C ALA A 101 1.12 -1.63 -3.39
N ARG A 102 1.75 -2.52 -2.62
CA ARG A 102 1.89 -3.95 -2.93
C ARG A 102 0.57 -4.63 -3.26
N SER A 103 -0.54 -4.16 -2.69
CA SER A 103 -1.86 -4.74 -2.95
C SER A 103 -2.35 -4.64 -4.41
N TRP A 104 -1.72 -3.77 -5.20
CA TRP A 104 -2.01 -3.59 -6.61
C TRP A 104 -1.03 -4.36 -7.53
N GLU A 105 0.08 -4.88 -6.99
CA GLU A 105 1.18 -5.51 -7.74
C GLU A 105 0.85 -6.95 -8.12
N THR A 106 1.01 -7.88 -7.20
CA THR A 106 0.80 -9.32 -7.40
C THR A 106 -0.17 -9.84 -6.36
N THR A 107 -1.12 -10.65 -6.76
CA THR A 107 -2.04 -11.30 -5.84
C THR A 107 -1.32 -12.30 -4.94
N SER A 108 -1.90 -12.63 -3.80
CA SER A 108 -1.28 -13.54 -2.82
C SER A 108 -1.05 -14.96 -3.35
N ASP A 109 -1.78 -15.36 -4.38
CA ASP A 109 -1.64 -16.63 -5.10
C ASP A 109 -0.72 -16.53 -6.33
N GLY A 110 -0.02 -15.40 -6.52
CA GLY A 110 1.00 -15.21 -7.55
C GLY A 110 0.50 -14.76 -8.92
N ARG A 111 -0.80 -14.50 -9.10
CA ARG A 111 -1.32 -13.94 -10.36
C ARG A 111 -0.94 -12.47 -10.52
N GLU A 112 -0.97 -11.98 -11.75
CA GLU A 112 -0.80 -10.55 -12.04
C GLU A 112 -1.90 -9.72 -11.36
N GLY A 113 -1.50 -8.68 -10.64
CA GLY A 113 -2.42 -7.70 -10.08
C GLY A 113 -2.75 -6.57 -11.07
N PHE A 114 -3.49 -5.60 -10.61
CA PHE A 114 -3.97 -4.49 -11.45
C PHE A 114 -2.83 -3.70 -12.10
N GLN A 115 -1.68 -3.56 -11.46
CA GLN A 115 -0.50 -2.93 -12.04
C GLN A 115 -0.19 -3.52 -13.42
N ASN A 116 0.09 -4.82 -13.50
CA ASN A 116 0.46 -5.49 -14.75
C ASN A 116 -0.71 -5.52 -15.73
N ILE A 117 -1.92 -5.76 -15.25
CA ILE A 117 -3.13 -5.78 -16.07
C ILE A 117 -3.30 -4.46 -16.84
N PHE A 118 -3.10 -3.31 -16.19
CA PHE A 118 -3.26 -2.01 -16.83
C PHE A 118 -2.04 -1.59 -17.65
N LEU A 119 -0.83 -1.94 -17.23
CA LEU A 119 0.37 -1.75 -18.06
C LEU A 119 0.26 -2.51 -19.39
N ARG A 120 -0.23 -3.76 -19.39
CA ARG A 120 -0.49 -4.52 -20.62
C ARG A 120 -1.56 -3.88 -21.52
N ARG A 121 -2.47 -3.12 -20.93
CA ARG A 121 -3.48 -2.33 -21.66
C ARG A 121 -2.97 -0.96 -22.13
N GLY A 122 -1.68 -0.68 -21.90
CA GLY A 122 -1.03 0.56 -22.34
C GLY A 122 -1.23 1.75 -21.40
N TYR A 123 -1.73 1.56 -20.18
CA TYR A 123 -1.85 2.67 -19.24
C TYR A 123 -0.58 2.82 -18.42
N PRO A 124 0.01 4.03 -18.29
CA PRO A 124 0.97 4.30 -17.23
C PRO A 124 0.29 4.09 -15.87
N VAL A 125 1.04 3.54 -14.91
CA VAL A 125 0.52 3.24 -13.58
C VAL A 125 1.38 3.90 -12.53
N TYR A 126 0.72 4.53 -11.55
CA TYR A 126 1.32 5.06 -10.34
C TYR A 126 0.78 4.29 -9.14
N LEU A 127 1.66 3.59 -8.44
CA LEU A 127 1.34 2.89 -7.19
C LEU A 127 1.73 3.78 -6.02
N VAL A 128 0.78 4.03 -5.13
CA VAL A 128 0.94 5.01 -4.05
C VAL A 128 0.97 4.31 -2.69
N ASP A 129 1.98 4.60 -1.88
CA ASP A 129 1.89 4.44 -0.43
C ASP A 129 1.43 5.77 0.16
N GLN A 130 0.26 5.75 0.81
CA GLN A 130 -0.31 6.95 1.42
C GLN A 130 0.54 7.43 2.60
N PRO A 131 0.47 8.72 2.97
CA PRO A 131 1.13 9.24 4.17
C PRO A 131 0.94 8.35 5.38
N ARG A 132 2.00 8.20 6.17
CA ARG A 132 2.02 7.40 7.41
C ARG A 132 1.83 5.90 7.19
N ARG A 133 2.27 5.39 6.02
CA ARG A 133 2.21 3.96 5.72
C ARG A 133 3.27 3.52 4.71
N GLY A 134 3.74 2.29 4.83
CA GLY A 134 4.69 1.68 3.91
C GLY A 134 5.96 2.52 3.72
N ARG A 135 6.32 2.81 2.45
CA ARG A 135 7.48 3.63 2.08
C ARG A 135 7.29 5.12 2.38
N ALA A 136 6.08 5.53 2.77
CA ALA A 136 5.73 6.89 3.19
C ALA A 136 5.53 6.97 4.72
N GLY A 137 6.30 6.20 5.48
CA GLY A 137 6.11 6.00 6.91
C GLY A 137 6.48 7.17 7.83
N ASN A 138 7.12 8.24 7.33
CA ASN A 138 7.43 9.39 8.17
C ASN A 138 6.16 10.16 8.54
N SER A 139 5.85 10.21 9.85
CA SER A 139 4.69 10.91 10.41
C SER A 139 5.11 12.13 11.19
N THR A 140 4.42 13.26 11.03
CA THR A 140 4.60 14.45 11.87
C THR A 140 3.91 14.32 13.23
N VAL A 141 3.13 13.26 13.43
CA VAL A 141 2.41 12.98 14.68
C VAL A 141 2.94 11.67 15.27
N ALA A 142 3.36 11.73 16.53
CA ALA A 142 3.81 10.56 17.25
C ALA A 142 2.67 9.53 17.43
N THR A 143 2.99 8.24 17.30
CA THR A 143 2.07 7.14 17.52
C THR A 143 2.81 5.90 18.02
N THR A 144 2.07 4.99 18.67
CA THR A 144 2.53 3.65 18.97
C THR A 144 2.08 2.72 17.86
N ILE A 145 3.00 1.90 17.34
CA ILE A 145 2.68 0.89 16.33
C ILE A 145 2.31 -0.40 17.06
N GLU A 146 1.04 -0.78 16.98
CA GLU A 146 0.55 -2.02 17.55
C GLU A 146 0.61 -3.17 16.54
N PRO A 147 0.90 -4.41 16.98
CA PRO A 147 0.91 -5.59 16.11
C PRO A 147 -0.53 -5.99 15.73
N GLN A 148 -1.08 -5.39 14.71
CA GLN A 148 -2.45 -5.59 14.25
C GLN A 148 -2.51 -5.67 12.72
N PRO A 149 -3.59 -6.24 12.18
CA PRO A 149 -4.64 -7.04 12.85
C PRO A 149 -4.22 -8.49 13.09
N ASN A 150 -4.88 -9.17 14.03
CA ASN A 150 -4.72 -10.60 14.21
C ASN A 150 -5.30 -11.38 13.01
N ALA A 151 -4.65 -12.47 12.63
CA ALA A 151 -4.98 -13.24 11.42
C ALA A 151 -6.44 -13.73 11.40
N GLN A 152 -6.95 -14.24 12.52
CA GLN A 152 -8.30 -14.79 12.62
C GLN A 152 -9.36 -13.69 12.47
N LEU A 153 -9.18 -12.56 13.15
CA LEU A 153 -10.05 -11.40 13.02
C LEU A 153 -10.05 -10.88 11.58
N PHE A 154 -8.87 -10.81 10.97
CA PHE A 154 -8.72 -10.32 9.59
C PHE A 154 -9.41 -11.25 8.60
N PHE A 155 -9.29 -12.56 8.78
CA PHE A 155 -9.96 -13.58 7.96
C PHE A 155 -11.48 -13.42 7.98
N ASP A 156 -12.07 -13.25 9.17
CA ASP A 156 -13.51 -13.09 9.34
C ASP A 156 -14.00 -11.72 8.83
N GLN A 157 -13.28 -10.65 9.15
CA GLN A 157 -13.64 -9.28 8.81
C GLN A 157 -13.60 -9.03 7.29
N PHE A 158 -12.61 -9.62 6.60
CA PHE A 158 -12.51 -9.52 5.14
C PHE A 158 -13.27 -10.62 4.39
N ARG A 159 -14.13 -11.34 5.11
CA ARG A 159 -15.11 -12.26 4.53
C ARG A 159 -14.51 -13.41 3.73
N PHE A 160 -13.33 -13.90 4.13
CA PHE A 160 -12.82 -15.14 3.57
C PHE A 160 -13.63 -16.35 4.04
N GLY A 161 -14.16 -16.26 5.25
CA GLY A 161 -14.95 -17.31 5.87
C GLY A 161 -15.35 -16.99 7.29
N LYS A 162 -15.51 -18.05 8.07
CA LYS A 162 -15.57 -18.08 9.53
C LYS A 162 -14.43 -18.97 10.01
N TRP A 163 -13.42 -18.36 10.61
CA TRP A 163 -12.20 -19.06 10.98
C TRP A 163 -12.44 -20.43 11.61
N PRO A 164 -11.78 -21.51 11.16
CA PRO A 164 -10.81 -21.57 10.06
C PRO A 164 -11.43 -21.97 8.71
N ARG A 165 -12.76 -21.93 8.55
CA ARG A 165 -13.49 -22.41 7.38
C ARG A 165 -13.79 -21.29 6.40
N TYR A 166 -13.35 -21.46 5.15
CA TYR A 166 -13.67 -20.56 4.05
C TYR A 166 -15.13 -20.64 3.63
N PHE A 167 -15.66 -19.53 3.13
CA PHE A 167 -16.94 -19.57 2.38
C PHE A 167 -16.74 -20.27 1.04
N ASP A 168 -17.82 -20.90 0.53
CA ASP A 168 -17.74 -21.71 -0.70
C ASP A 168 -17.30 -20.92 -1.93
N ASN A 169 -17.74 -19.68 -2.05
CA ASN A 169 -17.50 -18.83 -3.23
C ASN A 169 -16.37 -17.82 -3.05
N VAL A 170 -15.52 -17.97 -2.04
CA VAL A 170 -14.39 -17.06 -1.86
C VAL A 170 -13.40 -17.20 -3.03
N GLN A 171 -12.97 -16.08 -3.59
CA GLN A 171 -12.06 -16.04 -4.74
C GLN A 171 -10.57 -16.14 -4.35
N LEU A 172 -10.25 -16.16 -3.05
CA LEU A 172 -8.92 -16.43 -2.56
C LEU A 172 -8.62 -17.92 -2.73
N ASP A 173 -7.48 -18.27 -3.32
CA ASP A 173 -6.98 -19.63 -3.30
C ASP A 173 -6.81 -20.11 -1.84
N ARG A 174 -7.38 -21.28 -1.52
CA ARG A 174 -7.46 -21.81 -0.15
C ARG A 174 -6.17 -22.48 0.34
N GLN A 175 -5.09 -22.42 -0.41
CA GLN A 175 -3.80 -22.94 0.04
C GLN A 175 -3.30 -22.11 1.25
N ALA A 176 -2.73 -22.79 2.23
CA ALA A 176 -2.19 -22.11 3.42
C ALA A 176 -1.13 -21.05 3.06
N GLN A 177 -0.34 -21.29 2.03
CA GLN A 177 0.66 -20.33 1.53
C GLN A 177 0.04 -19.06 0.98
N THR A 178 -1.09 -19.14 0.29
CA THR A 178 -1.81 -17.97 -0.23
C THR A 178 -2.32 -17.09 0.89
N LEU A 179 -2.93 -17.69 1.93
CA LEU A 179 -3.36 -16.95 3.11
C LEU A 179 -2.16 -16.33 3.86
N ASP A 180 -1.06 -17.07 4.03
CA ASP A 180 0.16 -16.56 4.65
C ASP A 180 0.72 -15.34 3.88
N GLN A 181 0.81 -15.41 2.55
CA GLN A 181 1.23 -14.29 1.72
C GLN A 181 0.29 -13.09 1.82
N PHE A 182 -1.01 -13.32 1.92
CA PHE A 182 -1.98 -12.24 2.15
C PHE A 182 -1.76 -11.57 3.51
N LEU A 183 -1.64 -12.36 4.57
CA LEU A 183 -1.44 -11.83 5.92
C LEU A 183 -0.09 -11.10 6.08
N ARG A 184 0.97 -11.55 5.39
CA ARG A 184 2.27 -10.86 5.33
C ARG A 184 2.25 -9.57 4.52
N SER A 185 1.22 -9.32 3.73
CA SER A 185 1.05 -8.05 3.02
C SER A 185 0.53 -6.92 3.90
N VAL A 186 0.05 -7.25 5.09
CA VAL A 186 -0.45 -6.27 6.06
C VAL A 186 0.64 -5.29 6.44
N THR A 187 0.31 -4.01 6.32
CA THR A 187 1.23 -2.90 6.56
C THR A 187 0.63 -1.97 7.62
N PRO A 188 1.29 -1.79 8.78
CA PRO A 188 0.77 -0.94 9.84
C PRO A 188 0.81 0.54 9.46
N ASN A 189 -0.03 1.34 10.13
CA ASN A 189 0.13 2.79 10.15
C ASN A 189 1.29 3.18 11.06
N THR A 190 2.04 4.19 10.65
CA THR A 190 3.10 4.84 11.44
C THR A 190 2.66 6.21 11.98
N GLY A 191 1.37 6.49 11.89
CA GLY A 191 0.68 7.67 12.40
C GLY A 191 -0.83 7.48 12.29
N PRO A 192 -1.64 8.37 12.89
CA PRO A 192 -3.09 8.29 12.80
C PRO A 192 -3.56 8.49 11.36
N PHE A 193 -4.65 7.79 11.00
CA PHE A 193 -5.31 8.02 9.72
C PHE A 193 -5.88 9.44 9.67
N ASP A 194 -5.61 10.14 8.55
CA ASP A 194 -6.09 11.50 8.31
C ASP A 194 -6.41 11.67 6.83
N ALA A 195 -7.69 11.74 6.51
CA ALA A 195 -8.17 11.87 5.13
C ALA A 195 -7.74 13.20 4.49
N GLY A 196 -7.61 14.26 5.29
CA GLY A 196 -7.12 15.56 4.86
C GLY A 196 -5.67 15.51 4.41
N VAL A 197 -4.78 14.97 5.26
CA VAL A 197 -3.35 14.78 4.96
C VAL A 197 -3.16 13.90 3.72
N ILE A 198 -3.91 12.81 3.62
CA ILE A 198 -3.82 11.91 2.47
C ILE A 198 -4.27 12.62 1.19
N SER A 199 -5.41 13.32 1.21
CA SER A 199 -5.94 13.98 0.03
C SER A 199 -5.10 15.20 -0.40
N ASP A 200 -4.42 15.88 0.52
CA ASP A 200 -3.47 16.96 0.21
C ASP A 200 -2.24 16.41 -0.52
N ALA A 201 -1.67 15.32 -0.01
CA ALA A 201 -0.54 14.66 -0.66
C ALA A 201 -0.93 14.07 -2.03
N MET A 202 -2.12 13.49 -2.14
CA MET A 202 -2.67 13.01 -3.43
C MET A 202 -2.91 14.18 -4.40
N SER A 203 -3.43 15.30 -3.94
CA SER A 203 -3.59 16.50 -4.76
C SER A 203 -2.24 16.98 -5.31
N ALA A 204 -1.19 16.98 -4.48
CA ALA A 204 0.18 17.29 -4.92
C ALA A 204 0.69 16.30 -5.98
N LEU A 205 0.35 15.01 -5.85
CA LEU A 205 0.67 14.00 -6.86
C LEU A 205 -0.03 14.32 -8.18
N PHE A 206 -1.34 14.61 -8.18
CA PHE A 206 -2.10 14.94 -9.38
C PHE A 206 -1.63 16.27 -10.02
N ALA A 207 -1.14 17.23 -9.25
CA ALA A 207 -0.49 18.41 -9.78
C ALA A 207 0.79 18.06 -10.56
N LYS A 208 1.54 17.06 -10.10
CA LYS A 208 2.78 16.59 -10.73
C LYS A 208 2.54 15.68 -11.95
N THR A 209 1.58 14.76 -11.86
CA THR A 209 1.27 13.81 -12.95
C THR A 209 0.41 14.42 -14.06
N GLY A 210 -0.32 15.48 -13.76
CA GLY A 210 -1.35 16.03 -14.65
C GLY A 210 -2.63 15.18 -14.67
N PRO A 211 -3.46 15.31 -15.73
CA PRO A 211 -4.75 14.62 -15.82
C PRO A 211 -4.63 13.10 -15.76
N ALA A 212 -5.25 12.48 -14.76
CA ALA A 212 -5.17 11.05 -14.51
C ALA A 212 -6.50 10.46 -14.00
N ILE A 213 -6.58 9.13 -13.96
CA ILE A 213 -7.69 8.35 -13.41
C ILE A 213 -7.28 7.88 -12.02
N LEU A 214 -8.14 8.06 -11.03
CA LEU A 214 -7.90 7.61 -9.66
C LEU A 214 -8.61 6.28 -9.40
N PHE A 215 -7.84 5.28 -8.96
CA PHE A 215 -8.36 4.04 -8.41
C PHE A 215 -8.26 4.08 -6.89
N THR A 216 -9.34 3.78 -6.21
CA THR A 216 -9.38 3.65 -4.75
C THR A 216 -9.98 2.32 -4.34
N HIS A 217 -9.65 1.84 -3.14
CA HIS A 217 -10.29 0.69 -2.54
C HIS A 217 -10.59 0.96 -1.06
N SER A 218 -11.79 0.57 -0.61
CA SER A 218 -12.21 0.57 0.79
C SER A 218 -11.96 1.92 1.48
N GLN A 219 -11.12 1.97 2.53
CA GLN A 219 -10.78 3.19 3.29
C GLN A 219 -10.31 4.36 2.41
N ALA A 220 -9.69 4.07 1.27
CA ALA A 220 -9.20 5.10 0.35
C ALA A 220 -10.32 5.85 -0.39
N GLY A 221 -11.59 5.42 -0.28
CA GLY A 221 -12.74 6.13 -0.86
C GLY A 221 -12.81 7.57 -0.38
N GLY A 222 -12.84 7.80 0.94
CA GLY A 222 -12.91 9.16 1.52
C GLY A 222 -11.80 10.09 1.03
N PRO A 223 -10.51 9.75 1.20
CA PRO A 223 -9.42 10.52 0.64
C PRO A 223 -9.50 10.70 -0.89
N GLY A 224 -10.04 9.71 -1.61
CA GLY A 224 -10.23 9.78 -3.06
C GLY A 224 -11.23 10.85 -3.48
N TRP A 225 -12.39 10.93 -2.82
CA TRP A 225 -13.38 11.98 -3.06
C TRP A 225 -12.80 13.37 -2.77
N LEU A 226 -12.15 13.52 -1.61
CA LEU A 226 -11.51 14.78 -1.22
C LEU A 226 -10.41 15.19 -2.22
N THR A 227 -9.64 14.23 -2.74
CA THR A 227 -8.62 14.51 -3.77
C THR A 227 -9.25 15.10 -5.03
N ALA A 228 -10.37 14.53 -5.50
CA ALA A 228 -11.05 15.03 -6.69
C ALA A 228 -11.67 16.42 -6.49
N ILE A 229 -12.13 16.71 -5.28
CA ILE A 229 -12.59 18.06 -4.91
C ILE A 229 -11.43 19.06 -4.95
N LYS A 230 -10.26 18.66 -4.42
CA LYS A 230 -9.07 19.54 -4.32
C LYS A 230 -8.32 19.73 -5.63
N ASN A 231 -8.39 18.78 -6.57
CA ASN A 231 -7.57 18.82 -7.77
C ASN A 231 -8.33 18.42 -9.05
N PRO A 232 -8.48 19.35 -10.01
CA PRO A 232 -9.22 19.13 -11.25
C PRO A 232 -8.51 18.16 -12.23
N ASN A 233 -7.28 17.73 -11.92
CA ASN A 233 -6.57 16.71 -12.70
C ASN A 233 -7.09 15.28 -12.42
N VAL A 234 -7.90 15.05 -11.39
CA VAL A 234 -8.66 13.82 -11.26
C VAL A 234 -9.77 13.83 -12.31
N LYS A 235 -9.63 13.01 -13.35
CA LYS A 235 -10.56 13.00 -14.50
C LYS A 235 -11.64 11.92 -14.42
N ALA A 236 -11.42 10.92 -13.60
CA ALA A 236 -12.40 9.89 -13.28
C ALA A 236 -11.97 9.17 -11.99
N ILE A 237 -12.93 8.56 -11.31
CA ILE A 237 -12.66 7.69 -10.16
C ILE A 237 -13.25 6.30 -10.43
N VAL A 238 -12.47 5.26 -10.12
CA VAL A 238 -12.94 3.88 -9.99
C VAL A 238 -12.75 3.49 -8.53
N ALA A 239 -13.85 3.35 -7.80
CA ALA A 239 -13.86 3.08 -6.37
C ALA A 239 -14.29 1.64 -6.13
N PHE A 240 -13.35 0.78 -5.73
CA PHE A 240 -13.64 -0.60 -5.37
C PHE A 240 -14.13 -0.64 -3.91
N GLU A 241 -15.38 -1.04 -3.70
CA GLU A 241 -15.99 -1.20 -2.37
C GLU A 241 -15.63 -0.06 -1.40
N PRO A 242 -15.95 1.22 -1.69
CA PRO A 242 -15.55 2.35 -0.85
C PRO A 242 -16.12 2.17 0.56
N GLY A 243 -15.23 2.09 1.56
CA GLY A 243 -15.56 1.64 2.92
C GLY A 243 -15.79 2.76 3.93
N GLY A 244 -15.79 4.02 3.54
CA GLY A 244 -16.00 5.14 4.45
C GLY A 244 -15.71 6.48 3.81
N GLY A 245 -15.95 7.58 4.58
CA GLY A 245 -15.77 8.93 4.09
C GLY A 245 -16.69 9.30 2.94
N PHE A 246 -17.92 8.79 2.95
CA PHE A 246 -18.93 9.19 1.98
C PHE A 246 -19.26 10.66 2.17
N ILE A 247 -19.20 11.40 1.08
CA ILE A 247 -19.34 12.86 1.08
C ILE A 247 -20.73 13.25 0.60
N PHE A 248 -21.35 14.18 1.33
CA PHE A 248 -22.67 14.73 1.04
C PHE A 248 -22.63 16.25 1.00
N PRO A 249 -23.57 16.90 0.31
CA PRO A 249 -23.72 18.35 0.40
C PRO A 249 -24.06 18.77 1.82
N GLN A 250 -23.56 19.90 2.23
CA GLN A 250 -23.88 20.50 3.52
C GLN A 250 -25.40 20.71 3.66
N GLY A 251 -25.99 20.22 4.74
CA GLY A 251 -27.43 20.21 4.98
C GLY A 251 -28.18 18.95 4.53
N GLU A 252 -27.53 18.04 3.77
CA GLU A 252 -28.12 16.78 3.29
C GLU A 252 -27.42 15.54 3.89
N LEU A 253 -26.83 15.68 5.07
CA LEU A 253 -26.07 14.63 5.73
C LEU A 253 -27.01 13.51 6.24
N PRO A 254 -26.90 12.27 5.76
CA PRO A 254 -27.68 11.17 6.32
C PRO A 254 -27.17 10.79 7.72
N ALA A 255 -28.00 10.06 8.47
CA ALA A 255 -27.58 9.52 9.77
C ALA A 255 -26.43 8.51 9.61
N ALA A 256 -25.53 8.50 10.61
CA ALA A 256 -24.47 7.48 10.66
C ALA A 256 -25.07 6.07 10.75
N MET A 257 -24.43 5.10 10.08
CA MET A 257 -24.88 3.72 10.02
C MET A 257 -23.89 2.78 10.73
N PRO A 258 -24.38 1.85 11.57
CA PRO A 258 -23.51 0.82 12.13
C PRO A 258 -23.05 -0.16 11.04
N SER A 259 -21.79 -0.61 11.13
CA SER A 259 -21.26 -1.65 10.28
C SER A 259 -20.36 -2.61 11.06
N ALA A 260 -20.01 -3.74 10.46
CA ALA A 260 -19.07 -4.70 11.04
C ALA A 260 -17.65 -4.12 11.23
N ALA A 261 -17.32 -3.05 10.51
CA ALA A 261 -16.03 -2.35 10.60
C ALA A 261 -16.09 -1.09 11.49
N GLY A 262 -17.17 -0.91 12.26
CA GLY A 262 -17.46 0.29 13.05
C GLY A 262 -18.56 1.16 12.43
N THR A 263 -18.76 2.33 13.01
CA THR A 263 -19.78 3.27 12.51
C THR A 263 -19.31 3.97 11.24
N LEU A 264 -20.10 3.85 10.18
CA LEU A 264 -19.92 4.62 8.96
C LEU A 264 -20.53 6.01 9.15
N SER A 265 -19.68 7.00 9.36
CA SER A 265 -20.10 8.39 9.51
C SER A 265 -19.91 9.10 8.16
N PRO A 266 -20.99 9.68 7.61
CA PRO A 266 -20.89 10.49 6.40
C PRO A 266 -20.20 11.83 6.71
N GLU A 267 -19.55 12.41 5.72
CA GLU A 267 -18.89 13.71 5.80
C GLU A 267 -19.63 14.73 4.95
N SER A 268 -19.72 15.97 5.41
CA SER A 268 -20.33 17.06 4.64
C SER A 268 -19.27 17.98 4.05
N VAL A 269 -19.52 18.44 2.83
CA VAL A 269 -18.73 19.47 2.17
C VAL A 269 -19.67 20.60 1.66
N PRO A 270 -19.17 21.82 1.44
CA PRO A 270 -19.94 22.84 0.75
C PRO A 270 -20.52 22.34 -0.57
N LEU A 271 -21.72 22.74 -0.94
CA LEU A 271 -22.39 22.32 -2.17
C LEU A 271 -21.50 22.52 -3.40
N ALA A 272 -20.82 23.66 -3.51
CA ALA A 272 -19.92 23.95 -4.61
C ALA A 272 -18.73 22.96 -4.72
N ASP A 273 -18.31 22.35 -3.61
CA ASP A 273 -17.29 21.31 -3.59
C ASP A 273 -17.88 19.95 -3.99
N PHE A 274 -19.07 19.63 -3.49
CA PHE A 274 -19.77 18.41 -3.89
C PHE A 274 -20.04 18.38 -5.41
N GLU A 275 -20.46 19.49 -5.99
CA GLU A 275 -20.70 19.62 -7.44
C GLU A 275 -19.46 19.30 -8.30
N LYS A 276 -18.24 19.43 -7.78
CA LYS A 276 -17.01 19.03 -8.49
C LYS A 276 -16.99 17.52 -8.76
N LEU A 277 -17.50 16.72 -7.85
CA LEU A 277 -17.61 15.27 -8.01
C LEU A 277 -18.63 14.89 -9.09
N THR A 278 -19.71 15.64 -9.23
CA THR A 278 -20.75 15.35 -10.24
C THR A 278 -20.28 15.62 -11.68
N ARG A 279 -19.13 16.28 -11.86
CA ARG A 279 -18.57 16.67 -13.17
C ARG A 279 -17.58 15.67 -13.74
N ILE A 280 -17.28 14.60 -13.01
CA ILE A 280 -16.35 13.54 -13.44
C ILE A 280 -17.04 12.17 -13.43
N PRO A 281 -16.69 11.27 -14.34
CA PRO A 281 -17.17 9.89 -14.27
C PRO A 281 -16.71 9.21 -12.97
N ILE A 282 -17.66 8.58 -12.28
CA ILE A 282 -17.41 7.77 -11.08
C ILE A 282 -18.03 6.39 -11.31
N VAL A 283 -17.23 5.34 -11.10
CA VAL A 283 -17.66 3.94 -11.11
C VAL A 283 -17.41 3.36 -9.73
N ILE A 284 -18.43 2.69 -9.19
CA ILE A 284 -18.38 2.01 -7.88
C ILE A 284 -18.65 0.53 -8.10
#